data_f68fad1af7886f92cd62fbb4054671a2
#
_entry.id   f68fad1af7886f92cd62fbb4054671a2
#
_cell.length_a   1.000
_cell.length_b   1.000
_cell.length_c   1.000
_cell.angle_alpha   90.00
_cell.angle_beta   90.00
_cell.angle_gamma   90.00
#
_symmetry.space_group_name_H-M   'P 1'
#
loop_
_entity.id
_entity.type
_entity.pdbx_description
1 polymer ?
#
loop_
_entity_poly.entity_id
_entity_poly.type
_entity_poly.pdbx_seq_one_letter_code
_entity_poly.pdbx_strand_id
1 'polypeptide(L)'
;MKYDIEIDKETWAFIQKTESFYNNEILFPTPEQQRFEYNRMCRAFSENVKYRLKIKTLEWDSIPVRIYEPKVSIGTLIYYHGGGFVVGDLESHHDVCAELADKSQLRVVSVGYRLAPEHKHPAQFNDAFHATKIASSCYPEPLIIAGDSAGGNLAASVCHSIRSTNINLSGQILIYPSLGTNMDSSSFTNHANAPLLST
;
A
#
# COMPACT_ATOMS: atom_id res chain seq x y z
N MET A 1 -23.76 15.86 -11.51
CA MET A 1 -22.31 16.08 -11.82
C MET A 1 -21.86 15.14 -12.94
N LYS A 2 -20.74 15.38 -13.62
CA LYS A 2 -20.25 14.53 -14.74
C LYS A 2 -20.18 13.04 -14.37
N TYR A 3 -19.77 12.74 -13.14
CA TYR A 3 -19.57 11.36 -12.67
C TYR A 3 -20.82 10.64 -12.18
N ASP A 4 -21.95 11.33 -12.00
CA ASP A 4 -23.22 10.71 -11.52
C ASP A 4 -23.83 9.72 -12.53
N ILE A 5 -23.41 9.80 -13.79
CA ILE A 5 -23.91 8.95 -14.88
C ILE A 5 -22.88 7.86 -15.25
N GLU A 6 -21.58 8.13 -15.01
CA GLU A 6 -20.46 7.26 -15.41
C GLU A 6 -20.09 6.22 -14.33
N ILE A 7 -20.49 6.44 -13.07
CA ILE A 7 -20.19 5.58 -11.93
C ILE A 7 -21.45 4.83 -11.51
N ASP A 8 -21.37 3.52 -11.35
CA ASP A 8 -22.47 2.72 -10.84
C ASP A 8 -22.83 3.08 -9.39
N LYS A 9 -24.07 2.75 -8.98
CA LYS A 9 -24.61 3.17 -7.69
C LYS A 9 -23.84 2.60 -6.49
N GLU A 10 -23.29 1.39 -6.62
CA GLU A 10 -22.56 0.73 -5.55
C GLU A 10 -21.20 1.40 -5.34
N THR A 11 -20.47 1.64 -6.42
CA THR A 11 -19.21 2.38 -6.40
C THR A 11 -19.40 3.80 -5.89
N TRP A 12 -20.51 4.47 -6.29
CA TRP A 12 -20.83 5.81 -5.80
C TRP A 12 -21.11 5.83 -4.30
N ALA A 13 -21.85 4.85 -3.79
CA ALA A 13 -22.09 4.70 -2.35
C ALA A 13 -20.77 4.47 -1.56
N PHE A 14 -19.85 3.71 -2.12
CA PHE A 14 -18.50 3.53 -1.55
C PHE A 14 -17.73 4.85 -1.50
N ILE A 15 -17.73 5.63 -2.59
CA ILE A 15 -17.08 6.94 -2.66
C ILE A 15 -17.63 7.87 -1.58
N GLN A 16 -18.95 8.00 -1.50
CA GLN A 16 -19.62 8.85 -0.51
C GLN A 16 -19.31 8.43 0.93
N LYS A 17 -19.30 7.11 1.19
CA LYS A 17 -18.90 6.59 2.49
C LYS A 17 -17.45 6.92 2.81
N THR A 18 -16.55 6.79 1.84
CA THR A 18 -15.13 7.14 2.00
C THR A 18 -14.96 8.62 2.33
N GLU A 19 -15.59 9.51 1.56
CA GLU A 19 -15.53 10.96 1.77
C GLU A 19 -16.08 11.39 3.14
N SER A 20 -17.05 10.66 3.69
CA SER A 20 -17.64 10.97 4.99
C SER A 20 -16.69 10.84 6.18
N PHE A 21 -15.54 10.19 5.98
CA PHE A 21 -14.52 10.07 7.02
C PHE A 21 -13.61 11.30 7.12
N TYR A 22 -13.57 12.14 6.08
CA TYR A 22 -12.73 13.33 6.04
C TYR A 22 -13.51 14.57 6.48
N ASN A 23 -12.88 15.38 7.33
CA ASN A 23 -13.50 16.64 7.77
C ASN A 23 -13.24 17.75 6.74
N ASN A 24 -14.20 18.01 5.89
CA ASN A 24 -14.11 19.05 4.84
C ASN A 24 -14.07 20.50 5.39
N GLU A 25 -14.28 20.71 6.69
CA GLU A 25 -14.14 22.02 7.32
C GLU A 25 -12.68 22.39 7.60
N ILE A 26 -11.78 21.40 7.63
CA ILE A 26 -10.34 21.60 7.83
C ILE A 26 -9.68 21.76 6.49
N LEU A 27 -9.38 22.98 6.08
CA LEU A 27 -8.74 23.28 4.80
C LEU A 27 -7.32 22.71 4.69
N PHE A 28 -6.58 22.62 5.81
CA PHE A 28 -5.20 22.15 5.85
C PHE A 28 -5.00 21.20 7.04
N PRO A 29 -5.43 19.92 6.92
CA PRO A 29 -5.24 18.97 8.00
C PRO A 29 -3.76 18.64 8.20
N THR A 30 -3.33 18.50 9.46
CA THR A 30 -1.96 18.06 9.77
C THR A 30 -1.75 16.59 9.31
N PRO A 31 -0.50 16.14 9.12
CA PRO A 31 -0.22 14.75 8.79
C PRO A 31 -0.83 13.76 9.79
N GLU A 32 -0.83 14.09 11.09
CA GLU A 32 -1.42 13.26 12.14
C GLU A 32 -2.94 13.16 11.98
N GLN A 33 -3.60 14.27 11.67
CA GLN A 33 -5.05 14.28 11.39
C GLN A 33 -5.39 13.44 10.17
N GLN A 34 -4.63 13.60 9.08
CA GLN A 34 -4.82 12.80 7.86
C GLN A 34 -4.64 11.29 8.14
N ARG A 35 -3.61 10.91 8.88
CA ARG A 35 -3.36 9.51 9.27
C ARG A 35 -4.48 8.96 10.16
N PHE A 36 -4.95 9.76 11.11
CA PHE A 36 -6.05 9.36 11.98
C PHE A 36 -7.34 9.10 11.17
N GLU A 37 -7.71 10.02 10.28
CA GLU A 37 -8.91 9.89 9.44
C GLU A 37 -8.77 8.71 8.47
N TYR A 38 -7.61 8.55 7.82
CA TYR A 38 -7.33 7.44 6.94
C TYR A 38 -7.45 6.09 7.66
N ASN A 39 -6.84 5.94 8.83
CA ASN A 39 -6.91 4.71 9.61
C ASN A 39 -8.33 4.44 10.13
N ARG A 40 -9.09 5.48 10.47
CA ARG A 40 -10.51 5.36 10.84
C ARG A 40 -11.34 4.86 9.68
N MET A 41 -11.11 5.39 8.48
CA MET A 41 -11.74 4.94 7.25
C MET A 41 -11.42 3.47 6.96
N CYS A 42 -10.14 3.09 6.93
CA CYS A 42 -9.72 1.71 6.67
C CYS A 42 -10.39 0.73 7.63
N ARG A 43 -10.43 1.04 8.93
CA ARG A 43 -11.12 0.20 9.93
C ARG A 43 -12.62 0.05 9.68
N ALA A 44 -13.28 1.08 9.14
CA ALA A 44 -14.72 1.02 8.85
C ALA A 44 -15.07 0.17 7.62
N PHE A 45 -14.07 -0.12 6.78
CA PHE A 45 -14.20 -1.05 5.65
C PHE A 45 -13.63 -2.43 5.97
N SER A 46 -12.98 -2.58 7.14
CA SER A 46 -12.41 -3.84 7.59
C SER A 46 -13.50 -4.85 7.93
N GLU A 47 -13.35 -6.07 7.44
CA GLU A 47 -14.19 -7.20 7.81
C GLU A 47 -13.58 -7.93 9.00
N ASN A 48 -14.40 -8.30 9.99
CA ASN A 48 -13.94 -9.04 11.17
C ASN A 48 -13.74 -10.53 10.83
N VAL A 49 -12.85 -10.82 9.89
CA VAL A 49 -12.54 -12.17 9.44
C VAL A 49 -11.46 -12.79 10.32
N LYS A 50 -11.68 -14.04 10.74
CA LYS A 50 -10.67 -14.82 11.45
C LYS A 50 -9.82 -15.61 10.47
N TYR A 51 -8.60 -15.16 10.25
CA TYR A 51 -7.62 -15.85 9.40
C TYR A 51 -6.88 -16.95 10.17
N ARG A 52 -6.53 -18.05 9.49
CA ARG A 52 -5.70 -19.11 10.06
C ARG A 52 -4.21 -18.86 9.85
N LEU A 53 -3.75 -17.70 10.29
CA LEU A 53 -2.40 -17.23 10.09
C LEU A 53 -1.67 -17.07 11.43
N LYS A 54 -0.35 -17.25 11.40
CA LYS A 54 0.53 -16.77 12.46
C LYS A 54 1.00 -15.38 12.12
N ILE A 55 0.58 -14.38 12.88
CA ILE A 55 0.91 -12.98 12.64
C ILE A 55 1.92 -12.51 13.65
N LYS A 56 2.99 -11.84 13.19
CA LYS A 56 4.04 -11.25 14.01
C LYS A 56 4.39 -9.86 13.52
N THR A 57 4.56 -8.93 14.44
CA THR A 57 5.15 -7.61 14.16
C THR A 57 6.58 -7.61 14.69
N LEU A 58 7.53 -7.20 13.87
CA LEU A 58 8.97 -7.19 14.13
C LEU A 58 9.56 -5.88 13.63
N GLU A 59 10.84 -5.65 13.96
CA GLU A 59 11.65 -4.61 13.35
C GLU A 59 12.82 -5.24 12.58
N TRP A 60 13.01 -4.78 11.34
CA TRP A 60 14.15 -5.09 10.50
C TRP A 60 15.00 -3.83 10.35
N ASP A 61 16.11 -3.74 11.10
CA ASP A 61 16.99 -2.56 11.12
C ASP A 61 16.19 -1.24 11.29
N SER A 62 15.32 -1.20 12.32
CA SER A 62 14.42 -0.09 12.64
C SER A 62 13.26 0.13 11.65
N ILE A 63 13.04 -0.76 10.70
CA ILE A 63 11.88 -0.74 9.81
C ILE A 63 10.82 -1.68 10.40
N PRO A 64 9.65 -1.18 10.82
CA PRO A 64 8.57 -2.03 11.29
C PRO A 64 8.05 -2.91 10.16
N VAL A 65 7.93 -4.20 10.41
CA VAL A 65 7.33 -5.14 9.46
C VAL A 65 6.31 -6.03 10.16
N ARG A 66 5.25 -6.38 9.45
CA ARG A 66 4.29 -7.38 9.92
C ARG A 66 4.27 -8.55 8.97
N ILE A 67 4.49 -9.75 9.54
CA ILE A 67 4.57 -11.00 8.80
C ILE A 67 3.30 -11.80 9.04
N TYR A 68 2.65 -12.15 7.96
CA TYR A 68 1.46 -13.01 7.93
C TYR A 68 1.87 -14.36 7.37
N GLU A 69 1.96 -15.35 8.25
CA GLU A 69 2.50 -16.68 7.95
C GLU A 69 1.37 -17.70 7.86
N PRO A 70 1.06 -18.28 6.68
CA PRO A 70 0.16 -19.41 6.56
C PRO A 70 0.79 -20.69 7.15
N LYS A 71 0.00 -21.72 7.37
CA LYS A 71 0.49 -23.00 7.92
C LYS A 71 1.58 -23.61 7.04
N VAL A 72 1.46 -23.47 5.73
CA VAL A 72 2.46 -23.87 4.74
C VAL A 72 2.63 -22.72 3.78
N SER A 73 3.84 -22.19 3.65
CA SER A 73 4.13 -21.11 2.70
C SER A 73 4.76 -21.67 1.44
N ILE A 74 4.27 -21.23 0.28
CA ILE A 74 4.79 -21.60 -1.05
C ILE A 74 5.65 -20.51 -1.68
N GLY A 75 5.82 -19.38 -0.99
CA GLY A 75 6.62 -18.24 -1.43
C GLY A 75 6.42 -17.04 -0.49
N THR A 76 7.12 -15.96 -0.77
CA THR A 76 7.02 -14.73 0.03
C THR A 76 6.60 -13.55 -0.85
N LEU A 77 5.60 -12.80 -0.39
CA LEU A 77 5.13 -11.56 -1.00
C LEU A 77 5.47 -10.40 -0.07
N ILE A 78 6.27 -9.47 -0.54
CA ILE A 78 6.54 -8.22 0.16
C ILE A 78 5.50 -7.20 -0.29
N TYR A 79 4.81 -6.59 0.67
CA TYR A 79 3.74 -5.65 0.39
C TYR A 79 4.11 -4.24 0.88
N TYR A 80 4.01 -3.27 -0.01
CA TYR A 80 4.14 -1.84 0.30
C TYR A 80 2.77 -1.19 0.20
N HIS A 81 2.29 -0.62 1.30
CA HIS A 81 0.97 0.00 1.37
C HIS A 81 0.90 1.31 0.56
N GLY A 82 -0.31 1.66 0.12
CA GLY A 82 -0.63 2.96 -0.46
C GLY A 82 -0.75 4.07 0.58
N GLY A 83 -1.20 5.25 0.13
CA GLY A 83 -1.41 6.40 1.02
C GLY A 83 -0.55 7.62 0.68
N GLY A 84 -0.17 7.80 -0.60
CA GLY A 84 0.53 9.00 -1.09
C GLY A 84 1.86 9.29 -0.39
N PHE A 85 2.48 8.31 0.25
CA PHE A 85 3.68 8.44 1.09
C PHE A 85 3.47 9.23 2.39
N VAL A 86 2.26 9.67 2.70
CA VAL A 86 1.92 10.50 3.86
C VAL A 86 1.09 9.74 4.88
N VAL A 87 0.16 8.92 4.42
CA VAL A 87 -0.73 8.09 5.24
C VAL A 87 -0.52 6.61 4.94
N GLY A 88 -1.24 5.76 5.64
CA GLY A 88 -1.09 4.31 5.56
C GLY A 88 -0.03 3.78 6.54
N ASP A 89 -0.25 2.58 6.99
CA ASP A 89 0.62 1.86 7.93
C ASP A 89 0.30 0.37 7.95
N LEU A 90 0.91 -0.37 8.89
CA LEU A 90 0.68 -1.81 9.08
C LEU A 90 -0.76 -2.14 9.53
N GLU A 91 -1.47 -1.18 10.13
CA GLU A 91 -2.86 -1.36 10.59
C GLU A 91 -3.85 -1.10 9.45
N SER A 92 -3.65 -0.04 8.67
CA SER A 92 -4.55 0.32 7.57
C SER A 92 -4.65 -0.76 6.49
N HIS A 93 -3.58 -1.54 6.29
CA HIS A 93 -3.51 -2.61 5.29
C HIS A 93 -3.48 -4.02 5.92
N HIS A 94 -3.87 -4.13 7.20
CA HIS A 94 -3.87 -5.41 7.90
C HIS A 94 -4.73 -6.46 7.20
N ASP A 95 -5.97 -6.13 6.88
CA ASP A 95 -6.91 -7.07 6.29
C ASP A 95 -6.49 -7.51 4.89
N VAL A 96 -6.05 -6.55 4.06
CA VAL A 96 -5.52 -6.83 2.72
C VAL A 96 -4.37 -7.83 2.78
N CYS A 97 -3.40 -7.58 3.66
CA CYS A 97 -2.23 -8.46 3.80
C CYS A 97 -2.61 -9.83 4.39
N ALA A 98 -3.53 -9.86 5.36
CA ALA A 98 -4.01 -11.11 5.95
C ALA A 98 -4.80 -11.95 4.93
N GLU A 99 -5.69 -11.32 4.18
CA GLU A 99 -6.47 -12.01 3.15
C GLU A 99 -5.56 -12.54 2.01
N LEU A 100 -4.61 -11.72 1.57
CA LEU A 100 -3.62 -12.16 0.58
C LEU A 100 -2.85 -13.38 1.07
N ALA A 101 -2.39 -13.39 2.33
CA ALA A 101 -1.67 -14.53 2.89
C ALA A 101 -2.55 -15.79 3.01
N ASP A 102 -3.78 -15.64 3.49
CA ASP A 102 -4.70 -16.77 3.67
C ASP A 102 -5.12 -17.37 2.33
N LYS A 103 -5.48 -16.55 1.35
CA LYS A 103 -5.98 -17.01 0.04
C LYS A 103 -4.87 -17.53 -0.87
N SER A 104 -3.71 -16.87 -0.90
CA SER A 104 -2.60 -17.25 -1.79
C SER A 104 -1.70 -18.34 -1.22
N GLN A 105 -1.74 -18.58 0.09
CA GLN A 105 -0.78 -19.40 0.82
C GLN A 105 0.66 -18.89 0.67
N LEU A 106 0.84 -17.59 0.39
CA LEU A 106 2.13 -16.91 0.47
C LEU A 106 2.34 -16.36 1.87
N ARG A 107 3.57 -16.38 2.35
CA ARG A 107 3.96 -15.49 3.44
C ARG A 107 3.85 -14.06 2.96
N VAL A 108 3.12 -13.20 3.64
CA VAL A 108 3.07 -11.78 3.32
C VAL A 108 3.88 -10.99 4.35
N VAL A 109 4.79 -10.15 3.86
CA VAL A 109 5.58 -9.23 4.66
C VAL A 109 5.13 -7.82 4.34
N SER A 110 4.31 -7.24 5.19
CA SER A 110 3.90 -5.83 5.11
C SER A 110 4.99 -4.94 5.69
N VAL A 111 5.40 -3.91 4.95
CA VAL A 111 6.51 -3.02 5.31
C VAL A 111 5.98 -1.67 5.75
N GLY A 112 6.24 -1.28 7.00
CA GLY A 112 5.95 0.03 7.54
C GLY A 112 7.08 1.02 7.24
N TYR A 113 7.21 1.42 5.98
CA TYR A 113 8.23 2.37 5.55
C TYR A 113 7.96 3.77 6.11
N ARG A 114 9.02 4.56 6.28
CA ARG A 114 8.94 5.93 6.78
C ARG A 114 8.09 6.82 5.87
N LEU A 115 7.33 7.74 6.48
CA LEU A 115 6.38 8.61 5.78
C LEU A 115 6.87 10.06 5.70
N ALA A 116 6.39 10.76 4.69
CA ALA A 116 6.50 12.21 4.56
C ALA A 116 5.40 12.88 5.44
N PRO A 117 5.59 14.13 5.83
CA PRO A 117 6.72 15.03 5.55
C PRO A 117 7.93 14.83 6.47
N GLU A 118 7.84 14.01 7.52
CA GLU A 118 8.90 13.82 8.51
C GLU A 118 10.16 13.23 7.85
N HIS A 119 9.94 12.32 6.90
CA HIS A 119 11.01 11.69 6.13
C HIS A 119 10.76 11.90 4.64
N LYS A 120 11.53 12.79 4.04
CA LYS A 120 11.42 13.10 2.61
C LYS A 120 12.04 11.99 1.76
N HIS A 121 11.66 11.96 0.48
CA HIS A 121 12.34 11.11 -0.52
C HIS A 121 13.87 11.29 -0.41
N PRO A 122 14.63 10.19 -0.46
CA PRO A 122 14.28 8.81 -0.82
C PRO A 122 14.04 7.86 0.38
N ALA A 123 13.65 8.35 1.56
CA ALA A 123 13.52 7.52 2.75
C ALA A 123 12.60 6.31 2.55
N GLN A 124 11.44 6.51 1.92
CA GLN A 124 10.45 5.48 1.62
C GLN A 124 11.03 4.37 0.74
N PHE A 125 11.72 4.77 -0.32
CA PHE A 125 12.40 3.86 -1.22
C PHE A 125 13.52 3.08 -0.53
N ASN A 126 14.32 3.77 0.28
CA ASN A 126 15.43 3.14 1.00
C ASN A 126 14.94 2.05 1.95
N ASP A 127 13.84 2.33 2.69
CA ASP A 127 13.25 1.36 3.59
C ASP A 127 12.67 0.16 2.83
N ALA A 128 11.92 0.41 1.76
CA ALA A 128 11.34 -0.63 0.92
C ALA A 128 12.43 -1.54 0.30
N PHE A 129 13.48 -0.94 -0.26
CA PHE A 129 14.59 -1.67 -0.84
C PHE A 129 15.36 -2.48 0.23
N HIS A 130 15.61 -1.88 1.39
CA HIS A 130 16.30 -2.54 2.49
C HIS A 130 15.50 -3.72 3.05
N ALA A 131 14.20 -3.54 3.29
CA ALA A 131 13.30 -4.60 3.72
C ALA A 131 13.27 -5.77 2.71
N THR A 132 13.31 -5.47 1.40
CA THR A 132 13.40 -6.50 0.35
C THR A 132 14.69 -7.29 0.45
N LYS A 133 15.83 -6.64 0.70
CA LYS A 133 17.12 -7.33 0.90
C LYS A 133 17.07 -8.28 2.08
N ILE A 134 16.51 -7.84 3.20
CA ILE A 134 16.36 -8.68 4.39
C ILE A 134 15.43 -9.87 4.09
N ALA A 135 14.28 -9.61 3.47
CA ALA A 135 13.34 -10.67 3.11
C ALA A 135 13.99 -11.72 2.18
N SER A 136 14.75 -11.30 1.17
CA SER A 136 15.43 -12.21 0.25
C SER A 136 16.49 -13.09 0.94
N SER A 137 17.07 -12.60 2.01
CA SER A 137 18.03 -13.36 2.82
C SER A 137 17.37 -14.29 3.82
N CYS A 138 16.22 -13.91 4.36
CA CYS A 138 15.47 -14.69 5.35
C CYS A 138 14.63 -15.80 4.72
N TYR A 139 14.17 -15.60 3.48
CA TYR A 139 13.20 -16.47 2.81
C TYR A 139 13.70 -16.86 1.42
N PRO A 140 14.27 -18.07 1.27
CA PRO A 140 14.87 -18.54 0.02
C PRO A 140 13.86 -18.99 -1.05
N GLU A 141 12.59 -19.09 -0.71
CA GLU A 141 11.52 -19.42 -1.66
C GLU A 141 11.21 -18.28 -2.65
N PRO A 142 10.37 -18.53 -3.66
CA PRO A 142 10.01 -17.51 -4.63
C PRO A 142 9.56 -16.19 -3.97
N LEU A 143 10.17 -15.08 -4.39
CA LEU A 143 9.93 -13.75 -3.85
C LEU A 143 9.15 -12.91 -4.84
N ILE A 144 8.06 -12.31 -4.38
CA ILE A 144 7.19 -11.42 -5.14
C ILE A 144 7.12 -10.08 -4.41
N ILE A 145 7.04 -8.98 -5.16
CA ILE A 145 6.82 -7.65 -4.60
C ILE A 145 5.44 -7.14 -5.05
N ALA A 146 4.68 -6.56 -4.13
CA ALA A 146 3.38 -5.97 -4.40
C ALA A 146 3.19 -4.63 -3.71
N GLY A 147 2.27 -3.84 -4.21
CA GLY A 147 1.83 -2.61 -3.57
C GLY A 147 0.74 -1.90 -4.34
N ASP A 148 -0.02 -1.07 -3.64
CA ASP A 148 -1.08 -0.26 -4.20
C ASP A 148 -0.70 1.22 -4.23
N SER A 149 -1.13 1.95 -5.25
CA SER A 149 -0.94 3.41 -5.37
C SER A 149 0.55 3.82 -5.19
N ALA A 150 0.89 4.60 -4.16
CA ALA A 150 2.26 4.96 -3.78
C ALA A 150 3.11 3.73 -3.45
N GLY A 151 2.53 2.70 -2.83
CA GLY A 151 3.20 1.41 -2.60
C GLY A 151 3.47 0.66 -3.89
N GLY A 152 2.59 0.77 -4.88
CA GLY A 152 2.82 0.26 -6.23
C GLY A 152 3.99 0.97 -6.94
N ASN A 153 4.15 2.28 -6.70
CA ASN A 153 5.33 3.02 -7.15
C ASN A 153 6.62 2.50 -6.50
N LEU A 154 6.60 2.27 -5.17
CA LEU A 154 7.74 1.66 -4.47
C LEU A 154 8.05 0.26 -5.02
N ALA A 155 7.03 -0.56 -5.24
CA ALA A 155 7.20 -1.89 -5.79
C ALA A 155 7.91 -1.86 -7.16
N ALA A 156 7.46 -1.00 -8.07
CA ALA A 156 8.10 -0.83 -9.37
C ALA A 156 9.54 -0.30 -9.27
N SER A 157 9.76 0.69 -8.39
CA SER A 157 11.09 1.30 -8.18
C SER A 157 12.09 0.31 -7.58
N VAL A 158 11.66 -0.47 -6.59
CA VAL A 158 12.47 -1.54 -5.98
C VAL A 158 12.78 -2.62 -7.01
N CYS A 159 11.80 -3.11 -7.76
CA CYS A 159 12.02 -4.08 -8.84
C CYS A 159 13.02 -3.58 -9.88
N HIS A 160 12.96 -2.31 -10.25
CA HIS A 160 13.95 -1.73 -11.15
C HIS A 160 15.36 -1.76 -10.55
N SER A 161 15.51 -1.35 -9.29
CA SER A 161 16.82 -1.24 -8.62
C SER A 161 17.45 -2.60 -8.30
N ILE A 162 16.64 -3.62 -8.05
CA ILE A 162 17.12 -4.98 -7.78
C ILE A 162 17.83 -5.61 -8.99
N ARG A 163 17.55 -5.18 -10.20
CA ARG A 163 18.17 -5.70 -11.43
C ARG A 163 19.70 -5.65 -11.44
N SER A 164 20.30 -4.78 -10.62
CA SER A 164 21.75 -4.68 -10.43
C SER A 164 22.26 -5.45 -9.21
N THR A 165 21.43 -6.31 -8.62
CA THR A 165 21.76 -7.11 -7.43
C THR A 165 21.60 -8.60 -7.71
N ASN A 166 21.97 -9.45 -6.75
CA ASN A 166 21.78 -10.90 -6.81
C ASN A 166 20.41 -11.36 -6.29
N ILE A 167 19.49 -10.41 -6.03
CA ILE A 167 18.14 -10.75 -5.58
C ILE A 167 17.31 -11.19 -6.77
N ASN A 168 16.76 -12.40 -6.69
CA ASN A 168 15.89 -12.94 -7.73
C ASN A 168 14.43 -12.76 -7.32
N LEU A 169 13.67 -11.99 -8.13
CA LEU A 169 12.23 -11.83 -7.98
C LEU A 169 11.50 -12.72 -8.99
N SER A 170 10.48 -13.40 -8.50
CA SER A 170 9.57 -14.20 -9.35
C SER A 170 8.49 -13.34 -10.02
N GLY A 171 8.22 -12.14 -9.51
CA GLY A 171 7.24 -11.23 -10.11
C GLY A 171 7.00 -9.97 -9.31
N GLN A 172 6.18 -9.09 -9.89
CA GLN A 172 5.64 -7.91 -9.23
C GLN A 172 4.13 -7.79 -9.48
N ILE A 173 3.40 -7.28 -8.49
CA ILE A 173 1.97 -7.00 -8.55
C ILE A 173 1.77 -5.52 -8.25
N LEU A 174 1.33 -4.77 -9.26
CA LEU A 174 1.13 -3.33 -9.17
C LEU A 174 -0.37 -3.02 -9.19
N ILE A 175 -0.89 -2.56 -8.07
CA ILE A 175 -2.32 -2.24 -7.91
C ILE A 175 -2.48 -0.73 -8.11
N TYR A 176 -3.14 -0.31 -9.19
CA TYR A 176 -3.30 1.11 -9.61
C TYR A 176 -2.09 2.00 -9.28
N PRO A 177 -0.87 1.62 -9.69
CA PRO A 177 0.35 2.27 -9.24
C PRO A 177 0.47 3.70 -9.77
N SER A 178 1.02 4.60 -8.97
CA SER A 178 1.33 5.97 -9.40
C SER A 178 2.68 5.99 -10.14
N LEU A 179 2.70 5.68 -11.44
CA LEU A 179 3.93 5.49 -12.23
C LEU A 179 4.22 6.61 -13.23
N GLY A 180 3.35 7.56 -13.39
CA GLY A 180 3.50 8.59 -14.42
C GLY A 180 3.72 9.98 -13.87
N THR A 181 4.47 10.79 -14.60
CA THR A 181 4.61 12.23 -14.37
C THR A 181 4.17 13.05 -15.58
N ASN A 182 3.57 12.41 -16.60
CA ASN A 182 3.09 13.13 -17.78
C ASN A 182 1.77 13.84 -17.46
N MET A 183 1.88 15.05 -16.91
CA MET A 183 0.75 15.92 -16.56
C MET A 183 0.03 16.48 -17.81
N ASP A 184 0.62 16.36 -19.00
CA ASP A 184 0.04 16.83 -20.25
C ASP A 184 -0.96 15.85 -20.87
N SER A 185 -1.15 14.67 -20.26
CA SER A 185 -2.12 13.71 -20.78
C SER A 185 -3.55 14.23 -20.62
N SER A 186 -4.39 13.94 -21.60
CA SER A 186 -5.80 14.37 -21.59
C SER A 186 -6.56 13.84 -20.37
N SER A 187 -6.15 12.72 -19.78
CA SER A 187 -6.76 12.18 -18.58
C SER A 187 -6.60 13.10 -17.37
N PHE A 188 -5.46 13.75 -17.20
CA PHE A 188 -5.26 14.74 -16.12
C PHE A 188 -6.25 15.91 -16.24
N THR A 189 -6.40 16.46 -17.45
CA THR A 189 -7.35 17.54 -17.68
C THR A 189 -8.80 17.09 -17.54
N ASN A 190 -9.15 15.94 -18.09
CA ASN A 190 -10.54 15.44 -18.13
C ASN A 190 -11.04 14.99 -16.75
N HIS A 191 -10.13 14.54 -15.89
CA HIS A 191 -10.41 14.00 -14.56
C HIS A 191 -9.80 14.82 -13.42
N ALA A 192 -9.48 16.10 -13.67
CA ALA A 192 -8.87 16.98 -12.66
C ALA A 192 -9.67 17.06 -11.33
N ASN A 193 -10.99 16.87 -11.41
CA ASN A 193 -11.91 16.89 -10.26
C ASN A 193 -12.56 15.51 -10.03
N ALA A 194 -11.83 14.43 -10.29
CA ALA A 194 -12.35 13.08 -10.03
C ALA A 194 -12.53 12.85 -8.52
N PRO A 195 -13.58 12.10 -8.13
CA PRO A 195 -13.79 11.73 -6.74
C PRO A 195 -12.55 11.00 -6.18
N LEU A 196 -12.18 11.29 -4.93
CA LEU A 196 -11.08 10.72 -4.17
C LEU A 196 -9.67 11.04 -4.68
N LEU A 197 -9.51 11.48 -5.93
CA LEU A 197 -8.21 11.81 -6.51
C LEU A 197 -8.34 12.98 -7.48
N SER A 198 -8.07 14.17 -6.99
CA SER A 198 -7.96 15.40 -7.82
C SER A 198 -6.51 15.67 -8.22
N THR A 199 -6.32 16.40 -9.30
CA THR A 199 -4.99 16.89 -9.77
C THR A 199 -4.65 18.25 -9.19
#